data_924b1f87a722098497c84c1db5b3e329
#
_entry.id   924b1f87a722098497c84c1db5b3e329
#
_cell.length_a   1.000
_cell.length_b   1.000
_cell.length_c   1.000
_cell.angle_alpha   90.00
_cell.angle_beta   90.00
_cell.angle_gamma   90.00
#
_symmetry.space_group_name_H-M   'P 1'
#
loop_
_entity.id
_entity.type
_entity.pdbx_description
1 polymer ?
#
loop_
_entity_poly.entity_id
_entity_poly.type
_entity_poly.pdbx_seq_one_letter_code
_entity_poly.pdbx_strand_id
1 'polypeptide(L)'
;MLTLIEIGSTTAFNALVSLVIAGMFGSYTVPIVLVLIKRLRGETIKTGPWHLGRWGLPINILAIIFCTISIVFSFFPPFLPVTSENMNWSIVVFSGAMAFGLGYYFLRARKVYRGPIVDRLSD
;
A
#
# COMPACT_ATOMS: atom_id res chain seq x y z
N MET A 1 5.12 -33.42 17.26
CA MET A 1 4.57 -33.08 15.93
C MET A 1 3.48 -32.03 15.96
N LEU A 2 2.54 -32.01 16.92
CA LEU A 2 1.51 -31.01 17.02
C LEU A 2 2.03 -29.57 17.20
N THR A 3 3.11 -29.38 17.96
CA THR A 3 3.75 -28.08 18.19
C THR A 3 4.34 -27.44 16.92
N LEU A 4 4.85 -28.24 15.97
CA LEU A 4 5.35 -27.75 14.69
C LEU A 4 4.23 -27.24 13.78
N ILE A 5 3.07 -27.89 13.84
CA ILE A 5 1.86 -27.47 13.08
C ILE A 5 1.32 -26.17 13.66
N GLU A 6 1.34 -26.03 14.99
CA GLU A 6 0.85 -24.83 15.66
C GLU A 6 1.75 -23.60 15.41
N ILE A 7 3.07 -23.76 15.48
CA ILE A 7 4.06 -22.71 15.16
C ILE A 7 3.96 -22.32 13.67
N GLY A 8 3.85 -23.29 12.77
CA GLY A 8 3.69 -23.03 11.34
C GLY A 8 2.38 -22.29 11.03
N SER A 9 1.30 -22.64 11.71
CA SER A 9 0.00 -21.95 11.58
C SER A 9 0.06 -20.50 12.07
N THR A 10 0.71 -20.23 13.21
CA THR A 10 0.85 -18.88 13.78
C THR A 10 1.73 -18.00 12.89
N THR A 11 2.84 -18.51 12.40
CA THR A 11 3.74 -17.78 11.49
C THR A 11 3.04 -17.46 10.17
N ALA A 12 2.33 -18.42 9.60
CA ALA A 12 1.55 -18.20 8.38
C ALA A 12 0.43 -17.16 8.59
N PHE A 13 -0.26 -17.22 9.72
CA PHE A 13 -1.29 -16.24 10.07
C PHE A 13 -0.70 -14.83 10.19
N ASN A 14 0.41 -14.67 10.91
CA ASN A 14 1.08 -13.38 11.06
C ASN A 14 1.57 -12.83 9.72
N ALA A 15 2.10 -13.68 8.84
CA ALA A 15 2.52 -13.29 7.50
C ALA A 15 1.33 -12.82 6.65
N LEU A 16 0.18 -13.48 6.72
CA LEU A 16 -1.03 -13.07 6.03
C LEU A 16 -1.55 -11.72 6.54
N VAL A 17 -1.60 -11.54 7.86
CA VAL A 17 -2.03 -10.26 8.47
C VAL A 17 -1.10 -9.14 8.03
N SER A 18 0.21 -9.34 8.07
CA SER A 18 1.20 -8.36 7.62
C SER A 18 1.05 -8.02 6.14
N LEU A 19 0.78 -9.02 5.31
CA LEU A 19 0.55 -8.83 3.87
C LEU A 19 -0.71 -7.99 3.60
N VAL A 20 -1.80 -8.27 4.32
CA VAL A 20 -3.06 -7.50 4.22
C VAL A 20 -2.83 -6.05 4.63
N ILE A 21 -2.14 -5.81 5.75
CA ILE A 21 -1.83 -4.46 6.24
C ILE A 21 -0.98 -3.71 5.21
N ALA A 22 0.11 -4.33 4.74
CA ALA A 22 1.00 -3.71 3.75
C ALA A 22 0.27 -3.41 2.43
N GLY A 23 -0.57 -4.32 1.95
CA GLY A 23 -1.37 -4.13 0.73
C GLY A 23 -2.40 -3.01 0.88
N MET A 24 -3.11 -2.98 2.01
CA MET A 24 -4.13 -1.97 2.29
C MET A 24 -3.52 -0.57 2.43
N PHE A 25 -2.52 -0.39 3.28
CA PHE A 25 -1.86 0.90 3.45
C PHE A 25 -1.06 1.31 2.20
N GLY A 26 -0.45 0.36 1.50
CA GLY A 26 0.22 0.63 0.22
C GLY A 26 -0.74 1.16 -0.84
N SER A 27 -1.92 0.58 -0.99
CA SER A 27 -2.93 1.04 -1.94
C SER A 27 -3.50 2.42 -1.58
N TYR A 28 -3.66 2.74 -0.30
CA TYR A 28 -4.08 4.09 0.12
C TYR A 28 -2.98 5.14 -0.01
N THR A 29 -1.74 4.76 0.15
CA THR A 29 -0.60 5.69 0.01
C THR A 29 -0.51 6.27 -1.40
N VAL A 30 -0.77 5.48 -2.44
CA VAL A 30 -0.68 5.94 -3.84
C VAL A 30 -1.56 7.16 -4.13
N PRO A 31 -2.89 7.14 -3.91
CA PRO A 31 -3.72 8.32 -4.19
C PRO A 31 -3.38 9.51 -3.28
N ILE A 32 -2.99 9.29 -2.03
CA ILE A 32 -2.60 10.38 -1.12
C ILE A 32 -1.34 11.09 -1.64
N VAL A 33 -0.34 10.33 -2.09
CA VAL A 33 0.89 10.87 -2.70
C VAL A 33 0.57 11.63 -3.98
N LEU A 34 -0.29 11.10 -4.86
CA LEU A 34 -0.70 11.78 -6.09
C LEU A 34 -1.42 13.11 -5.81
N VAL A 35 -2.30 13.13 -4.83
CA VAL A 35 -2.97 14.37 -4.40
C VAL A 35 -1.97 15.37 -3.82
N LEU A 36 -1.00 14.89 -3.02
CA LEU A 36 0.05 15.74 -2.47
C LEU A 36 0.90 16.38 -3.58
N ILE A 37 1.34 15.57 -4.58
CA ILE A 37 2.11 16.05 -5.72
C ILE A 37 1.34 17.13 -6.50
N LYS A 38 0.06 16.90 -6.77
CA LYS A 38 -0.79 17.88 -7.47
C LYS A 38 -0.92 19.18 -6.68
N ARG A 39 -1.08 19.10 -5.36
CA ARG A 39 -1.13 20.28 -4.50
C ARG A 39 0.19 21.06 -4.51
N LEU A 40 1.32 20.38 -4.45
CA LEU A 40 2.64 21.00 -4.50
C LEU A 40 2.93 21.66 -5.86
N ARG A 41 2.37 21.12 -6.95
CA ARG A 41 2.46 21.71 -8.29
C ARG A 41 1.49 22.88 -8.52
N GLY A 42 0.64 23.18 -7.56
CA GLY A 42 -0.37 24.24 -7.71
C GLY A 42 -1.49 23.92 -8.70
N GLU A 43 -1.63 22.62 -9.06
CA GLU A 43 -2.71 22.21 -9.96
C GLU A 43 -4.06 22.32 -9.25
N THR A 44 -5.07 22.82 -9.96
CA THR A 44 -6.44 22.89 -9.45
C THR A 44 -7.02 21.49 -9.30
N ILE A 45 -7.17 21.06 -8.06
CA ILE A 45 -7.84 19.80 -7.75
C ILE A 45 -9.34 20.11 -7.67
N LYS A 46 -10.14 19.47 -8.54
CA LYS A 46 -11.61 19.52 -8.42
C LYS A 46 -12.00 18.84 -7.10
N THR A 47 -12.21 19.63 -6.08
CA THR A 47 -12.67 19.15 -4.77
C THR A 47 -14.19 19.15 -4.74
N GLY A 48 -14.78 18.19 -4.04
CA GLY A 48 -16.21 18.20 -3.76
C GLY A 48 -16.61 19.36 -2.82
N PRO A 49 -17.91 19.47 -2.47
CA PRO A 49 -18.42 20.53 -1.60
C PRO A 49 -17.74 20.54 -0.21
N TRP A 50 -17.24 19.40 0.22
CA TRP A 50 -16.46 19.25 1.45
C TRP A 50 -14.97 19.16 1.15
N HIS A 51 -14.20 20.18 1.53
CA HIS A 51 -12.76 20.21 1.35
C HIS A 51 -12.06 20.78 2.59
N LEU A 52 -10.91 20.20 2.94
CA LEU A 52 -10.11 20.62 4.09
C LEU A 52 -9.36 21.96 3.85
N GLY A 53 -9.45 22.55 2.67
CA GLY A 53 -8.75 23.79 2.34
C GLY A 53 -7.24 23.71 2.65
N ARG A 54 -6.74 24.69 3.45
CA ARG A 54 -5.32 24.82 3.81
C ARG A 54 -4.82 23.66 4.70
N TRP A 55 -5.69 23.02 5.46
CA TRP A 55 -5.34 21.90 6.34
C TRP A 55 -5.13 20.58 5.58
N GLY A 56 -5.56 20.50 4.35
CA GLY A 56 -5.41 19.29 3.55
C GLY A 56 -3.95 18.91 3.25
N LEU A 57 -3.01 19.86 3.23
CA LEU A 57 -1.60 19.56 2.99
C LEU A 57 -0.96 18.90 4.23
N PRO A 58 -1.01 19.47 5.44
CA PRO A 58 -0.41 18.83 6.61
C PRO A 58 -1.08 17.48 6.93
N ILE A 59 -2.37 17.33 6.72
CA ILE A 59 -3.07 16.06 6.93
C ILE A 59 -2.60 14.99 5.95
N ASN A 60 -2.39 15.32 4.67
CA ASN A 60 -1.83 14.37 3.70
C ASN A 60 -0.41 13.92 4.07
N ILE A 61 0.42 14.85 4.57
CA ILE A 61 1.78 14.51 5.03
C ILE A 61 1.73 13.56 6.21
N LEU A 62 0.90 13.86 7.22
CA LEU A 62 0.72 13.00 8.39
C LEU A 62 0.19 11.62 7.99
N ALA A 63 -0.75 11.55 7.04
CA ALA A 63 -1.27 10.29 6.53
C ALA A 63 -0.19 9.44 5.85
N ILE A 64 0.69 10.05 5.03
CA ILE A 64 1.81 9.35 4.40
C ILE A 64 2.80 8.83 5.45
N ILE A 65 3.14 9.64 6.44
CA ILE A 65 4.03 9.23 7.54
C ILE A 65 3.42 8.05 8.28
N PHE A 66 2.14 8.12 8.64
CA PHE A 66 1.43 7.05 9.33
C PHE A 66 1.39 5.75 8.50
N CYS A 67 1.04 5.84 7.22
CA CYS A 67 1.04 4.68 6.32
C CYS A 67 2.43 4.05 6.19
N THR A 68 3.46 4.88 6.05
CA THR A 68 4.85 4.40 5.94
C THR A 68 5.29 3.67 7.20
N ILE A 69 5.04 4.25 8.38
CA ILE A 69 5.34 3.63 9.66
C ILE A 69 4.60 2.30 9.79
N SER A 70 3.30 2.27 9.49
CA SER A 70 2.48 1.07 9.57
C SER A 70 2.99 -0.05 8.66
N ILE A 71 3.38 0.27 7.42
CA ILE A 71 3.95 -0.70 6.48
C ILE A 71 5.29 -1.24 7.00
N VAL A 72 6.18 -0.36 7.45
CA VAL A 72 7.51 -0.77 7.96
C VAL A 72 7.35 -1.69 9.16
N PHE A 73 6.56 -1.29 10.16
CA PHE A 73 6.35 -2.13 11.35
C PHE A 73 5.60 -3.43 11.05
N SER A 74 4.76 -3.46 10.03
CA SER A 74 4.06 -4.69 9.60
C SER A 74 5.02 -5.80 9.13
N PHE A 75 6.22 -5.44 8.66
CA PHE A 75 7.21 -6.41 8.20
C PHE A 75 8.16 -6.92 9.30
N PHE A 76 8.10 -6.33 10.49
CA PHE A 76 8.93 -6.81 11.60
C PHE A 76 8.47 -8.21 12.08
N PRO A 77 9.43 -9.08 12.47
CA PRO A 77 9.10 -10.37 13.02
C PRO A 77 8.43 -10.22 14.38
N PRO A 78 7.42 -11.05 14.70
CA PRO A 78 6.67 -10.95 15.95
C PRO A 78 7.43 -11.49 17.16
N PHE A 79 8.51 -12.25 16.96
CA PHE A 79 9.26 -12.93 18.01
C PHE A 79 10.77 -12.73 17.90
N LEU A 80 11.44 -12.68 19.05
CA LEU A 80 12.90 -12.68 19.19
C LEU A 80 13.34 -13.94 19.97
N PRO A 81 14.43 -14.62 19.58
CA PRO A 81 15.33 -14.34 18.44
C PRO A 81 14.71 -14.69 17.08
N VAL A 82 15.11 -13.97 16.06
CA VAL A 82 14.63 -14.19 14.69
C VAL A 82 15.31 -15.43 14.11
N THR A 83 14.52 -16.42 13.75
CA THR A 83 14.96 -17.64 13.05
C THR A 83 14.33 -17.68 11.66
N SER A 84 14.85 -18.55 10.79
CA SER A 84 14.25 -18.74 9.45
C SER A 84 12.81 -19.26 9.51
N GLU A 85 12.41 -19.87 10.62
CA GLU A 85 11.07 -20.42 10.82
C GLU A 85 10.06 -19.36 11.30
N ASN A 86 10.49 -18.37 12.08
CA ASN A 86 9.63 -17.33 12.64
C ASN A 86 9.83 -15.94 11.96
N MET A 87 10.64 -15.90 10.90
CA MET A 87 10.82 -14.70 10.10
C MET A 87 9.53 -14.34 9.35
N ASN A 88 9.21 -13.04 9.29
CA ASN A 88 8.06 -12.57 8.56
C ASN A 88 8.34 -12.52 7.05
N TRP A 89 7.99 -13.59 6.34
CA TRP A 89 8.18 -13.72 4.90
C TRP A 89 7.23 -12.87 4.05
N SER A 90 6.31 -12.13 4.67
CA SER A 90 5.34 -11.29 3.96
C SER A 90 5.99 -10.23 3.08
N ILE A 91 7.18 -9.72 3.46
CA ILE A 91 7.93 -8.77 2.65
C ILE A 91 8.34 -9.37 1.29
N VAL A 92 8.74 -10.63 1.26
CA VAL A 92 9.14 -11.34 0.04
C VAL A 92 7.92 -11.55 -0.86
N VAL A 93 6.81 -12.01 -0.29
CA VAL A 93 5.55 -12.20 -1.02
C VAL A 93 5.01 -10.88 -1.56
N PHE A 94 5.02 -9.83 -0.75
CA PHE A 94 4.58 -8.49 -1.16
C PHE A 94 5.44 -7.94 -2.30
N SER A 95 6.76 -8.01 -2.15
CA SER A 95 7.70 -7.53 -3.17
C SER A 95 7.57 -8.34 -4.46
N GLY A 96 7.40 -9.66 -4.37
CA GLY A 96 7.15 -10.53 -5.53
C GLY A 96 5.86 -10.19 -6.25
N ALA A 97 4.76 -9.99 -5.52
CA ALA A 97 3.47 -9.60 -6.09
C ALA A 97 3.55 -8.21 -6.78
N MET A 98 4.24 -7.25 -6.16
CA MET A 98 4.46 -5.93 -6.73
C MET A 98 5.31 -6.00 -8.01
N ALA A 99 6.40 -6.76 -7.98
CA ALA A 99 7.26 -6.95 -9.14
C ALA A 99 6.51 -7.63 -10.31
N PHE A 100 5.71 -8.64 -10.00
CA PHE A 100 4.87 -9.31 -11.00
C PHE A 100 3.81 -8.36 -11.57
N GLY A 101 3.11 -7.59 -10.72
CA GLY A 101 2.11 -6.62 -11.15
C GLY A 101 2.70 -5.52 -12.04
N LEU A 102 3.84 -4.96 -11.64
CA LEU A 102 4.56 -3.97 -12.43
C LEU A 102 5.07 -4.57 -13.76
N GLY A 103 5.65 -5.76 -13.72
CA GLY A 103 6.10 -6.46 -14.93
C GLY A 103 4.94 -6.67 -15.92
N TYR A 104 3.80 -7.17 -15.43
CA TYR A 104 2.61 -7.35 -16.26
C TYR A 104 2.08 -6.02 -16.81
N TYR A 105 2.11 -4.96 -16.00
CA TYR A 105 1.73 -3.62 -16.45
C TYR A 105 2.59 -3.15 -17.63
N PHE A 106 3.91 -3.23 -17.52
CA PHE A 106 4.82 -2.79 -18.57
C PHE A 106 4.73 -3.66 -19.82
N LEU A 107 4.58 -4.97 -19.68
CA LEU A 107 4.55 -5.90 -20.80
C LEU A 107 3.22 -5.85 -21.58
N ARG A 108 2.10 -5.73 -20.89
CA ARG A 108 0.79 -5.88 -21.51
C ARG A 108 -0.22 -4.78 -21.15
N ALA A 109 -0.40 -4.48 -19.89
CA ALA A 109 -1.49 -3.62 -19.45
C ALA A 109 -1.38 -2.20 -19.99
N ARG A 110 -0.18 -1.64 -20.06
CA ARG A 110 0.09 -0.30 -20.63
C ARG A 110 -0.35 -0.17 -22.08
N LYS A 111 -0.34 -1.26 -22.86
CA LYS A 111 -0.74 -1.25 -24.28
C LYS A 111 -2.24 -1.37 -24.49
N VAL A 112 -2.94 -1.99 -23.53
CA VAL A 112 -4.37 -2.33 -23.62
C VAL A 112 -5.23 -1.36 -22.82
N TYR A 113 -4.70 -0.84 -21.71
CA TYR A 113 -5.42 0.02 -20.79
C TYR A 113 -5.60 1.44 -21.37
N ARG A 114 -6.83 1.83 -21.62
CA ARG A 114 -7.19 3.15 -22.19
C ARG A 114 -7.52 4.21 -21.13
N GLY A 115 -7.29 3.91 -19.88
CA GLY A 115 -7.64 4.79 -18.76
C GLY A 115 -9.14 4.75 -18.41
N PRO A 116 -9.53 5.41 -17.32
CA PRO A 116 -10.95 5.56 -16.96
C PRO A 116 -11.67 6.40 -17.99
N ILE A 117 -12.90 6.02 -18.34
CA ILE A 117 -13.79 6.83 -19.16
C ILE A 117 -14.16 8.05 -18.30
N VAL A 118 -13.57 9.18 -18.63
CA VAL A 118 -13.98 10.44 -18.03
C VAL A 118 -15.13 10.97 -18.89
N ASP A 119 -16.37 10.74 -18.47
CA ASP A 119 -17.50 11.47 -19.04
C ASP A 119 -17.22 12.95 -18.81
N ARG A 120 -16.85 13.63 -19.88
CA ARG A 120 -16.91 15.09 -19.89
C ARG A 120 -18.39 15.41 -19.84
N LEU A 121 -18.90 15.67 -18.66
CA LEU A 121 -20.12 16.42 -18.52
C LEU A 121 -19.79 17.79 -19.09
N SER A 122 -20.06 17.92 -20.39
CA SER A 122 -20.08 19.20 -21.09
C SER A 122 -21.29 19.94 -20.58
N ASP A 123 -21.09 20.88 -19.69
CA ASP A 123 -22.01 22.02 -19.50
C ASP A 123 -21.74 23.04 -20.58
#